data_046810acc542016e959b2fc98a1de52e
#
_entry.id   046810acc542016e959b2fc98a1de52e
#
_cell.length_a   1.000
_cell.length_b   1.000
_cell.length_c   1.000
_cell.angle_alpha   90.00
_cell.angle_beta   90.00
_cell.angle_gamma   90.00
#
_symmetry.space_group_name_H-M   'P 1'
#
loop_
_entity.id
_entity.type
_entity.pdbx_description
1 polymer ?
#
loop_
_entity_poly.entity_id
_entity_poly.type
_entity_poly.pdbx_seq_one_letter_code
_entity_poly.pdbx_strand_id
1 'polypeptide(L)'
;FVQLHTHSSYSPMSGVPTLEALCQAVRTQGQDTLALTDTNGLYGAIRFLDVARAAGLKPILGAELIHQTHRAVLLARTPEGYANLCRILSGRHGDEPFDFIGAVARYRAGLMILSDDLPALTAWRQDSPEALHVELTPGSNMFEAVAFSRQTGLPPVATTRAMFLRPADYHAHRLLRAIAENTTLSRLRPDHCCSPSHWLMPETVLARHYPHVPEALTNTRLI
;
A
#
# COMPACT_ATOMS: atom_id res chain seq x y z
N PHE A 1 13.68 -0.54 -8.33
CA PHE A 1 12.43 -0.87 -7.65
C PHE A 1 12.35 -0.18 -6.29
N VAL A 2 11.19 0.34 -5.95
CA VAL A 2 10.90 0.98 -4.65
C VAL A 2 9.70 0.28 -4.00
N GLN A 3 9.81 -0.01 -2.70
CA GLN A 3 8.68 -0.54 -1.92
C GLN A 3 7.69 0.60 -1.64
N LEU A 4 6.58 0.62 -2.40
CA LEU A 4 5.57 1.70 -2.34
C LEU A 4 4.35 1.36 -1.49
N HIS A 5 4.15 0.08 -1.14
CA HIS A 5 3.01 -0.37 -0.35
C HIS A 5 3.50 -1.30 0.76
N THR A 6 3.76 -0.73 1.93
CA THR A 6 4.29 -1.46 3.09
C THR A 6 3.59 -1.04 4.38
N HIS A 7 3.41 -2.00 5.25
CA HIS A 7 2.76 -1.83 6.55
C HIS A 7 3.73 -2.12 7.68
N SER A 8 3.55 -1.40 8.76
CA SER A 8 4.23 -1.62 10.01
C SER A 8 3.25 -2.05 11.11
N SER A 9 3.77 -2.24 12.33
CA SER A 9 2.94 -2.48 13.53
C SER A 9 1.96 -1.34 13.85
N TYR A 10 2.07 -0.20 13.15
CA TYR A 10 1.09 0.89 13.20
C TYR A 10 -0.13 0.67 12.28
N SER A 11 -0.18 -0.45 11.53
CA SER A 11 -1.42 -1.02 10.99
C SER A 11 -2.01 -1.97 12.02
N PRO A 12 -2.94 -1.50 12.91
CA PRO A 12 -3.34 -2.26 14.09
C PRO A 12 -3.88 -3.65 13.73
N MET A 13 -3.44 -4.67 14.49
CA MET A 13 -3.89 -6.05 14.34
C MET A 13 -3.68 -6.65 12.94
N SER A 14 -2.80 -6.06 12.13
CA SER A 14 -2.55 -6.48 10.75
C SER A 14 -1.07 -6.47 10.38
N GLY A 15 -0.40 -5.34 10.48
CA GLY A 15 1.03 -5.20 10.20
C GLY A 15 1.91 -5.82 11.28
N VAL A 16 2.93 -6.58 10.87
CA VAL A 16 3.81 -7.31 11.79
C VAL A 16 5.10 -6.55 12.12
N PRO A 17 5.83 -5.94 11.14
CA PRO A 17 7.17 -5.42 11.41
C PRO A 17 7.15 -4.12 12.21
N THR A 18 8.16 -3.95 13.08
CA THR A 18 8.48 -2.62 13.60
C THR A 18 9.08 -1.76 12.49
N LEU A 19 9.07 -0.44 12.66
CA LEU A 19 9.65 0.48 11.69
C LEU A 19 11.15 0.24 11.49
N GLU A 20 11.87 -0.06 12.57
CA GLU A 20 13.30 -0.36 12.55
C GLU A 20 13.59 -1.62 11.73
N ALA A 21 12.81 -2.69 11.98
CA ALA A 21 12.98 -3.95 11.24
C ALA A 21 12.63 -3.80 9.76
N LEU A 22 11.59 -3.02 9.43
CA LEU A 22 11.18 -2.72 8.05
C LEU A 22 12.27 -1.94 7.33
N CYS A 23 12.79 -0.84 7.90
CA CYS A 23 13.84 -0.04 7.31
C CYS A 23 15.14 -0.84 7.12
N GLN A 24 15.53 -1.64 8.13
CA GLN A 24 16.71 -2.50 8.04
C GLN A 24 16.56 -3.56 6.92
N ALA A 25 15.38 -4.17 6.77
CA ALA A 25 15.14 -5.16 5.73
C ALA A 25 15.27 -4.54 4.33
N VAL A 26 14.70 -3.35 4.11
CA VAL A 26 14.80 -2.61 2.85
C VAL A 26 16.24 -2.23 2.53
N ARG A 27 17.02 -1.77 3.52
CA ARG A 27 18.47 -1.50 3.36
C ARG A 27 19.24 -2.75 2.98
N THR A 28 18.96 -3.88 3.64
CA THR A 28 19.60 -5.17 3.34
C THR A 28 19.34 -5.64 1.91
N GLN A 29 18.18 -5.26 1.34
CA GLN A 29 17.84 -5.49 -0.07
C GLN A 29 18.53 -4.52 -1.04
N GLY A 30 19.38 -3.60 -0.56
CA GLY A 30 20.09 -2.61 -1.38
C GLY A 30 19.23 -1.45 -1.86
N GLN A 31 18.06 -1.24 -1.29
CA GLN A 31 17.17 -0.13 -1.65
C GLN A 31 17.49 1.11 -0.79
N ASP A 32 17.21 2.29 -1.34
CA ASP A 32 17.50 3.59 -0.71
C ASP A 32 16.21 4.39 -0.39
N THR A 33 15.06 3.87 -0.77
CA THR A 33 13.77 4.55 -0.66
C THR A 33 12.71 3.57 -0.16
N LEU A 34 11.82 4.05 0.71
CA LEU A 34 10.73 3.25 1.29
C LEU A 34 9.50 4.12 1.51
N ALA A 35 8.33 3.65 1.08
CA ALA A 35 7.05 4.22 1.47
C ALA A 35 6.49 3.48 2.70
N LEU A 36 5.97 4.23 3.68
CA LEU A 36 5.13 3.69 4.73
C LEU A 36 3.67 4.03 4.41
N THR A 37 2.83 3.00 4.36
CA THR A 37 1.41 3.11 3.96
C THR A 37 0.50 2.33 4.90
N ASP A 38 0.62 2.58 6.20
CA ASP A 38 -0.20 1.93 7.21
C ASP A 38 -1.70 2.13 6.96
N THR A 39 -2.50 1.14 7.33
CA THR A 39 -3.93 1.09 7.02
C THR A 39 -4.69 2.18 7.77
N ASN A 40 -5.40 3.02 7.01
CA ASN A 40 -6.30 4.08 7.50
C ASN A 40 -5.69 5.04 8.51
N GLY A 41 -4.36 5.26 8.49
CA GLY A 41 -3.75 6.14 9.46
C GLY A 41 -2.30 6.52 9.18
N LEU A 42 -1.84 7.56 9.87
CA LEU A 42 -0.47 8.07 9.84
C LEU A 42 0.19 7.99 11.21
N TYR A 43 -0.23 7.04 12.05
CA TYR A 43 0.18 6.94 13.46
C TYR A 43 1.69 6.77 13.63
N GLY A 44 2.34 6.05 12.71
CA GLY A 44 3.79 5.82 12.69
C GLY A 44 4.59 6.88 11.94
N ALA A 45 3.96 7.86 11.26
CA ALA A 45 4.62 8.70 10.26
C ALA A 45 5.83 9.48 10.81
N ILE A 46 5.70 10.15 11.96
CA ILE A 46 6.79 10.95 12.54
C ILE A 46 7.97 10.05 12.92
N ARG A 47 7.70 8.95 13.64
CA ARG A 47 8.76 7.99 14.01
C ARG A 47 9.40 7.36 12.78
N PHE A 48 8.62 7.06 11.74
CA PHE A 48 9.13 6.52 10.49
C PHE A 48 10.13 7.47 9.82
N LEU A 49 9.84 8.78 9.78
CA LEU A 49 10.77 9.77 9.22
C LEU A 49 12.15 9.72 9.92
N ASP A 50 12.15 9.60 11.24
CA ASP A 50 13.40 9.55 12.02
C ASP A 50 14.14 8.23 11.80
N VAL A 51 13.44 7.10 11.90
CA VAL A 51 14.01 5.75 11.72
C VAL A 51 14.56 5.56 10.29
N ALA A 52 13.80 5.97 9.28
CA ALA A 52 14.20 5.85 7.88
C ALA A 52 15.45 6.69 7.57
N ARG A 53 15.48 7.95 8.04
CA ARG A 53 16.65 8.83 7.87
C ARG A 53 17.89 8.28 8.59
N ALA A 54 17.72 7.78 9.82
CA ALA A 54 18.80 7.14 10.56
C ALA A 54 19.34 5.88 9.85
N ALA A 55 18.47 5.14 9.13
CA ALA A 55 18.84 4.02 8.28
C ALA A 55 19.41 4.42 6.91
N GLY A 56 19.48 5.71 6.59
CA GLY A 56 19.94 6.22 5.28
C GLY A 56 18.95 5.96 4.15
N LEU A 57 17.64 5.88 4.47
CA LEU A 57 16.56 5.76 3.50
C LEU A 57 15.89 7.12 3.22
N LYS A 58 15.37 7.28 2.02
CA LYS A 58 14.46 8.36 1.63
C LYS A 58 13.02 7.92 1.98
N PRO A 59 12.38 8.54 2.98
CA PRO A 59 11.02 8.15 3.36
C PRO A 59 9.99 8.77 2.43
N ILE A 60 9.00 7.98 2.04
CA ILE A 60 7.76 8.45 1.39
C ILE A 60 6.62 8.22 2.38
N LEU A 61 5.86 9.28 2.68
CA LEU A 61 4.68 9.18 3.53
C LEU A 61 3.44 8.88 2.70
N GLY A 62 2.65 7.92 3.17
CA GLY A 62 1.38 7.55 2.58
C GLY A 62 0.49 6.80 3.55
N ALA A 63 -0.65 6.37 3.06
CA ALA A 63 -1.54 5.46 3.78
C ALA A 63 -2.28 4.55 2.79
N GLU A 64 -2.55 3.32 3.19
CA GLU A 64 -3.56 2.49 2.54
C GLU A 64 -4.93 2.93 3.07
N LEU A 65 -5.77 3.49 2.21
CA LEU A 65 -7.15 3.84 2.53
C LEU A 65 -8.05 2.66 2.21
N ILE A 66 -8.77 2.15 3.21
CA ILE A 66 -9.75 1.07 3.05
C ILE A 66 -11.10 1.55 3.59
N HIS A 67 -12.15 1.39 2.79
CA HIS A 67 -13.53 1.61 3.21
C HIS A 67 -14.46 0.65 2.47
N GLN A 68 -15.16 -0.21 3.21
CA GLN A 68 -15.99 -1.28 2.64
C GLN A 68 -15.19 -2.17 1.69
N THR A 69 -15.56 -2.22 0.41
CA THR A 69 -14.87 -2.98 -0.64
C THR A 69 -13.81 -2.17 -1.37
N HIS A 70 -13.75 -0.85 -1.12
CA HIS A 70 -12.83 0.07 -1.79
C HIS A 70 -11.46 0.13 -1.13
N ARG A 71 -10.40 0.25 -1.96
CA ARG A 71 -9.03 0.35 -1.51
C ARG A 71 -8.17 1.19 -2.44
N ALA A 72 -7.31 2.02 -1.86
CA ALA A 72 -6.25 2.71 -2.58
C ALA A 72 -5.05 3.02 -1.67
N VAL A 73 -3.87 3.07 -2.24
CA VAL A 73 -2.65 3.60 -1.62
C VAL A 73 -2.50 5.05 -2.04
N LEU A 74 -2.42 5.94 -1.07
CA LEU A 74 -2.28 7.37 -1.27
C LEU A 74 -0.89 7.79 -0.78
N LEU A 75 -0.02 8.25 -1.69
CA LEU A 75 1.35 8.68 -1.39
C LEU A 75 1.46 10.21 -1.52
N ALA A 76 1.97 10.88 -0.49
CA ALA A 76 2.13 12.33 -0.50
C ALA A 76 3.39 12.74 -1.30
N ARG A 77 3.20 13.49 -2.40
CA ARG A 77 4.30 14.07 -3.21
C ARG A 77 4.69 15.47 -2.77
N THR A 78 3.76 16.19 -2.19
CA THR A 78 3.92 17.60 -1.81
C THR A 78 3.38 17.83 -0.41
N PRO A 79 3.75 18.96 0.26
CA PRO A 79 3.12 19.34 1.53
C PRO A 79 1.59 19.49 1.42
N GLU A 80 1.08 19.96 0.28
CA GLU A 80 -0.36 20.00 0.02
C GLU A 80 -0.96 18.58 -0.03
N GLY A 81 -0.29 17.65 -0.72
CA GLY A 81 -0.71 16.25 -0.77
C GLY A 81 -0.76 15.61 0.62
N TYR A 82 0.23 15.90 1.48
CA TYR A 82 0.19 15.43 2.87
C TYR A 82 -1.02 16.01 3.64
N ALA A 83 -1.30 17.32 3.50
CA ALA A 83 -2.48 17.92 4.11
C ALA A 83 -3.79 17.31 3.58
N ASN A 84 -3.86 17.01 2.28
CA ASN A 84 -5.00 16.37 1.66
C ASN A 84 -5.16 14.91 2.14
N LEU A 85 -4.06 14.16 2.27
CA LEU A 85 -4.07 12.83 2.87
C LEU A 85 -4.65 12.86 4.30
N CYS A 86 -4.21 13.82 5.12
CA CYS A 86 -4.76 14.00 6.46
C CYS A 86 -6.28 14.31 6.44
N ARG A 87 -6.75 15.14 5.50
CA ARG A 87 -8.19 15.45 5.35
C ARG A 87 -9.00 14.21 4.99
N ILE A 88 -8.53 13.40 4.02
CA ILE A 88 -9.18 12.14 3.62
C ILE A 88 -9.27 11.18 4.81
N LEU A 89 -8.15 10.97 5.52
CA LEU A 89 -8.12 10.07 6.68
C LEU A 89 -9.00 10.57 7.84
N SER A 90 -9.01 11.88 8.10
CA SER A 90 -9.90 12.47 9.12
C SER A 90 -11.38 12.29 8.76
N GLY A 91 -11.74 12.50 7.49
CA GLY A 91 -13.09 12.22 7.00
C GLY A 91 -13.47 10.75 7.13
N ARG A 92 -12.52 9.82 6.86
CA ARG A 92 -12.74 8.38 7.00
C ARG A 92 -13.02 7.95 8.46
N HIS A 93 -12.46 8.68 9.44
CA HIS A 93 -12.65 8.42 10.87
C HIS A 93 -13.75 9.25 11.52
N GLY A 94 -14.38 10.16 10.77
CA GLY A 94 -15.50 10.97 11.24
C GLY A 94 -16.79 10.18 11.42
N ASP A 95 -17.80 10.82 12.02
CA ASP A 95 -19.11 10.22 12.30
C ASP A 95 -20.05 10.24 11.08
N GLU A 96 -19.74 11.04 10.06
CA GLU A 96 -20.54 11.13 8.83
C GLU A 96 -20.25 9.95 7.89
N PRO A 97 -21.23 9.56 7.05
CA PRO A 97 -21.00 8.57 6.00
C PRO A 97 -19.82 8.98 5.10
N PHE A 98 -18.82 8.12 5.00
CA PHE A 98 -17.64 8.39 4.20
C PHE A 98 -17.83 7.98 2.74
N ASP A 99 -17.78 8.96 1.84
CA ASP A 99 -17.73 8.74 0.39
C ASP A 99 -16.27 8.57 -0.05
N PHE A 100 -15.84 7.31 -0.21
CA PHE A 100 -14.47 6.97 -0.59
C PHE A 100 -14.06 7.59 -1.93
N ILE A 101 -14.90 7.45 -2.96
CA ILE A 101 -14.58 7.91 -4.32
C ILE A 101 -14.57 9.44 -4.37
N GLY A 102 -15.59 10.08 -3.84
CA GLY A 102 -15.69 11.55 -3.83
C GLY A 102 -14.65 12.22 -2.94
N ALA A 103 -14.30 11.63 -1.78
CA ALA A 103 -13.27 12.18 -0.91
C ALA A 103 -11.88 12.15 -1.59
N VAL A 104 -11.52 11.03 -2.24
CA VAL A 104 -10.26 10.94 -2.97
C VAL A 104 -10.27 11.88 -4.18
N ALA A 105 -11.34 11.92 -4.98
CA ALA A 105 -11.46 12.85 -6.12
C ALA A 105 -11.27 14.31 -5.69
N ARG A 106 -11.92 14.71 -4.59
CA ARG A 106 -11.87 16.08 -4.06
C ARG A 106 -10.48 16.50 -3.54
N TYR A 107 -9.74 15.58 -2.91
CA TYR A 107 -8.50 15.89 -2.18
C TYR A 107 -7.26 15.26 -2.79
N ARG A 108 -7.29 14.84 -4.08
CA ARG A 108 -6.18 14.14 -4.73
C ARG A 108 -4.99 15.03 -5.10
N ALA A 109 -5.12 16.36 -5.07
CA ALA A 109 -4.04 17.26 -5.42
C ALA A 109 -2.78 17.01 -4.57
N GLY A 110 -1.63 16.85 -5.22
CA GLY A 110 -0.35 16.54 -4.58
C GLY A 110 -0.20 15.10 -4.08
N LEU A 111 -1.13 14.19 -4.41
CA LEU A 111 -1.04 12.76 -4.12
C LEU A 111 -0.70 11.96 -5.37
N MET A 112 0.01 10.83 -5.19
CA MET A 112 0.04 9.70 -6.12
C MET A 112 -0.90 8.63 -5.59
N ILE A 113 -1.69 8.03 -6.48
CA ILE A 113 -2.74 7.06 -6.13
C ILE A 113 -2.44 5.75 -6.84
N LEU A 114 -2.27 4.68 -6.07
CA LEU A 114 -2.16 3.32 -6.58
C LEU A 114 -3.40 2.55 -6.14
N SER A 115 -4.05 1.84 -7.05
CA SER A 115 -5.21 1.03 -6.70
C SER A 115 -5.39 -0.16 -7.63
N ASP A 116 -5.92 -1.25 -7.12
CA ASP A 116 -6.46 -2.38 -7.87
C ASP A 116 -8.00 -2.36 -7.93
N ASP A 117 -8.62 -1.31 -7.37
CA ASP A 117 -10.06 -1.04 -7.45
C ASP A 117 -10.37 -0.37 -8.81
N LEU A 118 -10.64 -1.20 -9.81
CA LEU A 118 -10.88 -0.74 -11.19
C LEU A 118 -12.11 0.19 -11.32
N PRO A 119 -13.23 -0.03 -10.61
CA PRO A 119 -14.32 0.92 -10.53
C PRO A 119 -13.91 2.30 -10.01
N ALA A 120 -13.14 2.37 -8.93
CA ALA A 120 -12.63 3.62 -8.38
C ALA A 120 -11.69 4.33 -9.36
N LEU A 121 -10.73 3.60 -9.95
CA LEU A 121 -9.84 4.15 -10.99
C LEU A 121 -10.63 4.66 -12.20
N THR A 122 -11.70 3.98 -12.60
CA THR A 122 -12.57 4.41 -13.70
C THR A 122 -13.24 5.75 -13.40
N ALA A 123 -13.74 5.93 -12.17
CA ALA A 123 -14.35 7.19 -11.74
C ALA A 123 -13.31 8.32 -11.70
N TRP A 124 -12.15 8.11 -11.06
CA TRP A 124 -11.14 9.16 -10.89
C TRP A 124 -10.48 9.59 -12.21
N ARG A 125 -10.30 8.68 -13.18
CA ARG A 125 -9.69 9.03 -14.47
C ARG A 125 -10.57 9.92 -15.35
N GLN A 126 -11.88 9.96 -15.12
CA GLN A 126 -12.79 10.85 -15.85
C GLN A 126 -12.45 12.32 -15.57
N ASP A 127 -12.03 12.66 -14.36
CA ASP A 127 -11.63 14.01 -13.99
C ASP A 127 -10.21 14.32 -14.46
N SER A 128 -9.26 13.41 -14.16
CA SER A 128 -7.86 13.49 -14.61
C SER A 128 -7.18 12.14 -14.44
N PRO A 129 -6.48 11.60 -15.45
CA PRO A 129 -5.69 10.38 -15.34
C PRO A 129 -4.36 10.59 -14.62
N GLU A 130 -3.96 11.84 -14.39
CA GLU A 130 -2.68 12.17 -13.78
C GLU A 130 -2.57 11.61 -12.35
N ALA A 131 -1.37 11.14 -12.00
CA ALA A 131 -1.04 10.57 -10.70
C ALA A 131 -1.84 9.31 -10.32
N LEU A 132 -2.58 8.68 -11.26
CA LEU A 132 -3.25 7.40 -11.08
C LEU A 132 -2.42 6.26 -11.63
N HIS A 133 -2.33 5.17 -10.87
CA HIS A 133 -1.60 3.96 -11.23
C HIS A 133 -2.44 2.72 -10.94
N VAL A 134 -2.36 1.73 -11.82
CA VAL A 134 -2.95 0.41 -11.57
C VAL A 134 -2.00 -0.40 -10.72
N GLU A 135 -2.40 -0.69 -9.49
CA GLU A 135 -1.60 -1.50 -8.57
C GLU A 135 -1.67 -2.98 -8.95
N LEU A 136 -0.50 -3.62 -9.06
CA LEU A 136 -0.36 -5.05 -9.28
C LEU A 136 0.28 -5.67 -8.04
N THR A 137 -0.46 -6.56 -7.35
CA THR A 137 0.04 -7.31 -6.18
C THR A 137 0.08 -8.80 -6.46
N PRO A 138 1.06 -9.55 -5.94
CA PRO A 138 1.09 -11.01 -6.08
C PRO A 138 -0.17 -11.66 -5.51
N GLY A 139 -0.84 -12.50 -6.30
CA GLY A 139 -2.07 -13.20 -5.90
C GLY A 139 -3.37 -12.42 -6.14
N SER A 140 -3.31 -11.20 -6.70
CA SER A 140 -4.49 -10.48 -7.20
C SER A 140 -4.92 -10.98 -8.59
N ASN A 141 -6.08 -10.52 -9.09
CA ASN A 141 -6.52 -10.77 -10.47
C ASN A 141 -5.68 -9.95 -11.47
N MET A 142 -4.43 -10.36 -11.66
CA MET A 142 -3.44 -9.66 -12.46
C MET A 142 -3.88 -9.48 -13.92
N PHE A 143 -4.59 -10.45 -14.50
CA PHE A 143 -5.01 -10.37 -15.91
C PHE A 143 -5.97 -9.21 -16.15
N GLU A 144 -6.94 -9.03 -15.28
CA GLU A 144 -7.92 -7.95 -15.35
C GLU A 144 -7.26 -6.59 -15.14
N ALA A 145 -6.40 -6.47 -14.12
CA ALA A 145 -5.68 -5.24 -13.83
C ALA A 145 -4.73 -4.82 -14.98
N VAL A 146 -3.99 -5.78 -15.58
CA VAL A 146 -3.12 -5.51 -16.73
C VAL A 146 -3.93 -5.15 -17.97
N ALA A 147 -5.04 -5.85 -18.24
CA ALA A 147 -5.93 -5.52 -19.34
C ALA A 147 -6.50 -4.11 -19.20
N PHE A 148 -6.96 -3.75 -17.98
CA PHE A 148 -7.44 -2.41 -17.66
C PHE A 148 -6.35 -1.35 -17.85
N SER A 149 -5.13 -1.58 -17.36
CA SER A 149 -3.99 -0.68 -17.57
C SER A 149 -3.75 -0.40 -19.07
N ARG A 150 -3.70 -1.47 -19.89
CA ARG A 150 -3.51 -1.35 -21.35
C ARG A 150 -4.66 -0.62 -22.03
N GLN A 151 -5.89 -0.90 -21.65
CA GLN A 151 -7.09 -0.27 -22.21
C GLN A 151 -7.20 1.21 -21.86
N THR A 152 -6.81 1.59 -20.65
CA THR A 152 -6.99 2.94 -20.13
C THR A 152 -5.76 3.83 -20.31
N GLY A 153 -4.58 3.25 -20.56
CA GLY A 153 -3.29 3.94 -20.58
C GLY A 153 -2.75 4.31 -19.20
N LEU A 154 -3.42 3.92 -18.10
CA LEU A 154 -2.92 4.14 -16.74
C LEU A 154 -1.70 3.24 -16.49
N PRO A 155 -0.56 3.78 -16.00
CA PRO A 155 0.66 3.00 -15.81
C PRO A 155 0.46 1.93 -14.72
N PRO A 156 0.91 0.67 -14.97
CA PRO A 156 0.90 -0.36 -13.95
C PRO A 156 2.07 -0.17 -12.98
N VAL A 157 1.87 -0.48 -11.71
CA VAL A 157 2.89 -0.42 -10.65
C VAL A 157 2.84 -1.68 -9.81
N ALA A 158 3.96 -2.42 -9.76
CA ALA A 158 4.08 -3.62 -8.95
C ALA A 158 4.37 -3.26 -7.49
N THR A 159 3.62 -3.82 -6.57
CA THR A 159 3.85 -3.69 -5.13
C THR A 159 3.84 -5.04 -4.43
N THR A 160 4.45 -5.12 -3.27
CA THR A 160 4.41 -6.33 -2.44
C THR A 160 3.23 -6.33 -1.47
N ARG A 161 2.61 -5.17 -1.22
CA ARG A 161 1.61 -4.98 -0.15
C ARG A 161 2.09 -5.62 1.16
N ALA A 162 3.35 -5.33 1.53
CA ALA A 162 4.03 -6.06 2.58
C ALA A 162 3.40 -5.82 3.96
N MET A 163 2.82 -6.88 4.54
CA MET A 163 2.29 -6.93 5.90
C MET A 163 3.29 -7.54 6.88
N PHE A 164 4.31 -8.24 6.36
CA PHE A 164 5.38 -8.89 7.11
C PHE A 164 6.65 -8.98 6.29
N LEU A 165 7.80 -9.29 6.92
CA LEU A 165 9.09 -9.21 6.25
C LEU A 165 9.44 -10.49 5.49
N ARG A 166 9.06 -11.66 5.98
CA ARG A 166 9.41 -12.98 5.44
C ARG A 166 8.20 -13.90 5.42
N PRO A 167 8.15 -14.90 4.56
CA PRO A 167 7.03 -15.87 4.52
C PRO A 167 6.73 -16.52 5.87
N ALA A 168 7.75 -16.79 6.70
CA ALA A 168 7.58 -17.37 8.03
C ALA A 168 6.81 -16.46 8.99
N ASP A 169 6.86 -15.16 8.80
CA ASP A 169 6.20 -14.17 9.67
C ASP A 169 4.68 -14.12 9.43
N TYR A 170 4.16 -14.81 8.40
CA TYR A 170 2.72 -14.98 8.16
C TYR A 170 1.97 -15.56 9.36
N HIS A 171 2.63 -16.43 10.13
CA HIS A 171 2.03 -16.95 11.36
C HIS A 171 1.73 -15.85 12.39
N ALA A 172 2.64 -14.89 12.54
CA ALA A 172 2.43 -13.74 13.42
C ALA A 172 1.28 -12.84 12.94
N HIS A 173 1.16 -12.61 11.63
CA HIS A 173 0.01 -11.91 11.05
C HIS A 173 -1.31 -12.64 11.38
N ARG A 174 -1.37 -13.96 11.19
CA ARG A 174 -2.56 -14.75 11.53
C ARG A 174 -2.93 -14.64 13.03
N LEU A 175 -1.93 -14.59 13.91
CA LEU A 175 -2.16 -14.40 15.34
C LEU A 175 -2.79 -13.04 15.63
N LEU A 176 -2.25 -11.96 15.05
CA LEU A 176 -2.83 -10.63 15.16
C LEU A 176 -4.27 -10.60 14.64
N ARG A 177 -4.55 -11.24 13.50
CA ARG A 177 -5.91 -11.32 12.96
C ARG A 177 -6.85 -12.13 13.85
N ALA A 178 -6.40 -13.22 14.44
CA ALA A 178 -7.20 -14.00 15.40
C ALA A 178 -7.57 -13.17 16.63
N ILE A 179 -6.65 -12.33 17.13
CA ILE A 179 -6.92 -11.40 18.24
C ILE A 179 -7.95 -10.35 17.78
N ALA A 180 -7.78 -9.74 16.61
CA ALA A 180 -8.71 -8.75 16.06
C ALA A 180 -10.14 -9.28 15.90
N GLU A 181 -10.27 -10.53 15.45
CA GLU A 181 -11.56 -11.20 15.23
C GLU A 181 -12.10 -11.87 16.50
N ASN A 182 -11.42 -11.71 17.63
CA ASN A 182 -11.76 -12.37 18.91
C ASN A 182 -12.01 -13.88 18.74
N THR A 183 -11.12 -14.56 18.03
CA THR A 183 -11.23 -15.98 17.68
C THR A 183 -9.92 -16.74 17.91
N THR A 184 -9.93 -18.05 17.73
CA THR A 184 -8.72 -18.88 17.78
C THR A 184 -8.11 -19.05 16.40
N LEU A 185 -6.80 -19.35 16.32
CA LEU A 185 -6.10 -19.62 15.04
C LEU A 185 -6.74 -20.75 14.23
N SER A 186 -7.34 -21.75 14.90
CA SER A 186 -8.01 -22.88 14.24
C SER A 186 -9.38 -22.52 13.63
N ARG A 187 -10.00 -21.44 14.13
CA ARG A 187 -11.29 -20.94 13.64
C ARG A 187 -11.17 -19.69 12.76
N LEU A 188 -9.96 -19.15 12.67
CA LEU A 188 -9.71 -17.95 11.85
C LEU A 188 -9.93 -18.27 10.38
N ARG A 189 -10.85 -17.53 9.76
CA ARG A 189 -11.20 -17.70 8.35
C ARG A 189 -10.09 -17.13 7.45
N PRO A 190 -9.79 -17.76 6.30
CA PRO A 190 -8.76 -17.27 5.37
C PRO A 190 -9.02 -15.85 4.84
N ASP A 191 -10.28 -15.46 4.64
CA ASP A 191 -10.68 -14.14 4.16
C ASP A 191 -10.47 -13.02 5.19
N HIS A 192 -10.22 -13.35 6.46
CA HIS A 192 -9.81 -12.40 7.50
C HIS A 192 -8.31 -12.15 7.53
N CYS A 193 -7.53 -12.85 6.71
CA CYS A 193 -6.08 -12.69 6.61
C CYS A 193 -5.69 -12.09 5.26
N CYS A 194 -4.55 -11.43 5.21
CA CYS A 194 -3.94 -11.09 3.93
C CYS A 194 -3.40 -12.34 3.22
N SER A 195 -3.02 -12.21 1.95
CA SER A 195 -2.37 -13.30 1.22
C SER A 195 -1.00 -13.65 1.87
N PRO A 196 -0.64 -14.95 1.93
CA PRO A 196 0.73 -15.35 2.29
C PRO A 196 1.82 -14.75 1.41
N SER A 197 1.45 -14.21 0.25
CA SER A 197 2.37 -13.52 -0.67
C SER A 197 2.66 -12.06 -0.26
N HIS A 198 1.98 -11.50 0.74
CA HIS A 198 2.15 -10.11 1.16
C HIS A 198 3.33 -9.93 2.13
N TRP A 199 4.50 -10.40 1.71
CA TRP A 199 5.76 -10.17 2.43
C TRP A 199 6.68 -9.24 1.64
N LEU A 200 7.68 -8.68 2.31
CA LEU A 200 8.63 -7.73 1.74
C LEU A 200 9.56 -8.42 0.74
N MET A 201 9.03 -8.72 -0.46
CA MET A 201 9.80 -9.42 -1.51
C MET A 201 10.93 -8.55 -2.04
N PRO A 202 12.15 -9.11 -2.22
CA PRO A 202 13.17 -8.46 -3.04
C PRO A 202 12.71 -8.32 -4.49
N GLU A 203 13.23 -7.32 -5.21
CA GLU A 203 12.91 -7.06 -6.61
C GLU A 203 13.04 -8.32 -7.49
N THR A 204 14.11 -9.11 -7.29
CA THR A 204 14.36 -10.34 -8.06
C THR A 204 13.30 -11.43 -7.87
N VAL A 205 12.64 -11.46 -6.72
CA VAL A 205 11.53 -12.37 -6.43
C VAL A 205 10.24 -11.82 -7.01
N LEU A 206 9.97 -10.53 -6.77
CA LEU A 206 8.77 -9.87 -7.26
C LEU A 206 8.69 -9.88 -8.79
N ALA A 207 9.82 -9.68 -9.49
CA ALA A 207 9.90 -9.71 -10.94
C ALA A 207 9.40 -11.01 -11.58
N ARG A 208 9.51 -12.14 -10.87
CA ARG A 208 9.03 -13.44 -11.36
C ARG A 208 7.51 -13.50 -11.46
N HIS A 209 6.80 -12.64 -10.74
CA HIS A 209 5.33 -12.55 -10.82
C HIS A 209 4.89 -11.73 -12.05
N TYR A 210 5.77 -10.90 -12.63
CA TYR A 210 5.44 -9.95 -13.70
C TYR A 210 6.30 -10.11 -14.97
N PRO A 211 6.47 -11.34 -15.53
CA PRO A 211 7.36 -11.56 -16.67
C PRO A 211 6.89 -10.84 -17.95
N HIS A 212 5.59 -10.54 -18.06
CA HIS A 212 4.97 -9.91 -19.21
C HIS A 212 4.63 -8.42 -19.01
N VAL A 213 5.00 -7.85 -17.86
CA VAL A 213 4.75 -6.45 -17.49
C VAL A 213 5.94 -5.91 -16.68
N PRO A 214 7.18 -5.99 -17.21
CA PRO A 214 8.38 -5.57 -16.47
C PRO A 214 8.37 -4.08 -16.13
N GLU A 215 7.67 -3.27 -16.93
CA GLU A 215 7.48 -1.84 -16.69
C GLU A 215 6.80 -1.57 -15.32
N ALA A 216 6.00 -2.49 -14.79
CA ALA A 216 5.37 -2.31 -13.49
C ALA A 216 6.38 -2.18 -12.34
N LEU A 217 7.56 -2.79 -12.47
CA LEU A 217 8.64 -2.63 -11.48
C LEU A 217 9.40 -1.31 -11.70
N THR A 218 9.70 -0.96 -12.94
CA THR A 218 10.45 0.28 -13.25
C THR A 218 9.62 1.52 -12.92
N ASN A 219 8.30 1.48 -13.12
CA ASN A 219 7.38 2.57 -12.79
C ASN A 219 7.39 2.93 -11.29
N THR A 220 7.77 2.01 -10.39
CA THR A 220 7.91 2.33 -8.96
C THR A 220 8.94 3.43 -8.68
N ARG A 221 9.89 3.67 -9.59
CA ARG A 221 10.92 4.71 -9.46
C ARG A 221 10.48 6.07 -10.03
N LEU A 222 9.35 6.11 -10.71
CA LEU A 222 8.80 7.34 -11.31
C LEU A 222 7.85 8.07 -10.34
N ILE A 223 7.50 7.40 -9.26
CA ILE A 223 6.65 7.86 -8.17
C ILE A 223 7.51 8.47 -7.06
#